data_d38272b9bc3cd2a7d43e762d78f19cb5
#
_entry.id   d38272b9bc3cd2a7d43e762d78f19cb5
#
_cell.length_a   1.000
_cell.length_b   1.000
_cell.length_c   1.000
_cell.angle_alpha   90.00
_cell.angle_beta   90.00
_cell.angle_gamma   90.00
#
_symmetry.space_group_name_H-M   'P 1'
#
loop_
_entity.id
_entity.type
_entity.pdbx_description
1 polymer ?
#
loop_
_entity_poly.entity_id
_entity_poly.type
_entity_poly.pdbx_seq_one_letter_code
_entity_poly.pdbx_strand_id
1 'polypeptide(L)'
;MNKKRLLPNDRKQQILDAAIKVAGRPGGWSKLTRDAVAKEAGCAEGLPSKYFGTMISFRRAIMRAAVVAEELGVIAQGLAAGDKSAQKADPDLKARALNTLAG
;
A
#
# COMPACT_ATOMS: atom_id res chain seq x y z
N MET A 1 -3.54 -22.98 -19.74
CA MET A 1 -3.41 -21.82 -18.95
C MET A 1 -2.15 -21.04 -19.17
N ASN A 2 -2.31 -19.87 -19.43
CA ASN A 2 -1.23 -19.04 -19.80
C ASN A 2 -0.53 -18.40 -18.62
N LYS A 3 0.67 -18.84 -18.35
CA LYS A 3 1.43 -18.27 -17.25
C LYS A 3 2.35 -17.21 -17.79
N LYS A 4 1.80 -16.09 -18.10
CA LYS A 4 2.63 -15.01 -18.57
C LYS A 4 3.59 -14.59 -17.49
N ARG A 5 4.84 -14.43 -17.89
CA ARG A 5 5.80 -13.78 -17.04
C ARG A 5 5.43 -12.31 -16.95
N LEU A 6 5.29 -11.81 -15.74
CA LEU A 6 4.98 -10.41 -15.56
C LEU A 6 6.20 -9.54 -15.87
N LEU A 7 5.98 -8.45 -16.58
CA LEU A 7 7.00 -7.45 -16.78
C LEU A 7 7.27 -6.74 -15.45
N PRO A 8 8.45 -6.09 -15.28
CA PRO A 8 8.78 -5.42 -14.02
C PRO A 8 7.70 -4.44 -13.55
N ASN A 9 7.12 -3.65 -14.45
CA ASN A 9 6.07 -2.70 -14.04
C ASN A 9 4.81 -3.40 -13.60
N ASP A 10 4.46 -4.51 -14.26
CA ASP A 10 3.29 -5.30 -13.87
C ASP A 10 3.52 -5.96 -12.52
N ARG A 11 4.73 -6.42 -12.27
CA ARG A 11 5.09 -7.03 -10.99
C ARG A 11 5.04 -6.00 -9.87
N LYS A 12 5.55 -4.80 -10.13
CA LYS A 12 5.47 -3.72 -9.15
C LYS A 12 4.04 -3.39 -8.80
N GLN A 13 3.17 -3.31 -9.81
CA GLN A 13 1.77 -3.01 -9.58
C GLN A 13 1.09 -4.13 -8.81
N GLN A 14 1.41 -5.38 -9.11
CA GLN A 14 0.89 -6.52 -8.39
C GLN A 14 1.25 -6.43 -6.90
N ILE A 15 2.49 -6.09 -6.61
CA ILE A 15 2.96 -5.97 -5.23
C ILE A 15 2.27 -4.80 -4.53
N LEU A 16 2.11 -3.66 -5.21
CA LEU A 16 1.43 -2.50 -4.63
C LEU A 16 -0.04 -2.79 -4.37
N ASP A 17 -0.72 -3.47 -5.29
CA ASP A 17 -2.12 -3.84 -5.10
C ASP A 17 -2.28 -4.76 -3.89
N ALA A 18 -1.39 -5.73 -3.76
CA ALA A 18 -1.40 -6.64 -2.61
C ALA A 18 -1.13 -5.88 -1.31
N ALA A 19 -0.17 -4.94 -1.35
CA ALA A 19 0.17 -4.14 -0.18
C ALA A 19 -0.98 -3.26 0.28
N ILE A 20 -1.69 -2.67 -0.68
CA ILE A 20 -2.87 -1.85 -0.37
C ILE A 20 -3.95 -2.72 0.30
N LYS A 21 -4.14 -3.92 -0.21
CA LYS A 21 -5.12 -4.84 0.35
C LYS A 21 -4.77 -5.20 1.79
N VAL A 22 -3.51 -5.52 2.06
CA VAL A 22 -3.05 -5.83 3.41
C VAL A 22 -3.15 -4.61 4.31
N ALA A 23 -2.71 -3.46 3.84
CA ALA A 23 -2.72 -2.23 4.62
C ALA A 23 -4.13 -1.72 4.91
N GLY A 24 -5.09 -2.04 4.05
CA GLY A 24 -6.47 -1.60 4.22
C GLY A 24 -7.23 -2.37 5.30
N ARG A 25 -6.69 -3.48 5.78
CA ARG A 25 -7.31 -4.23 6.87
C ARG A 25 -7.21 -3.44 8.16
N PRO A 26 -8.10 -3.68 9.14
CA PRO A 26 -8.01 -2.97 10.43
C PRO A 26 -6.62 -3.15 11.05
N GLY A 27 -5.94 -2.04 11.30
CA GLY A 27 -4.56 -2.07 11.82
C GLY A 27 -3.53 -2.55 10.82
N GLY A 28 -3.91 -2.72 9.55
CA GLY A 28 -3.01 -3.30 8.55
C GLY A 28 -1.83 -2.43 8.19
N TRP A 29 -2.01 -1.11 8.17
CA TRP A 29 -0.90 -0.20 7.86
C TRP A 29 0.23 -0.33 8.88
N SER A 30 -0.10 -0.36 10.17
CA SER A 30 0.93 -0.44 11.20
C SER A 30 1.59 -1.82 11.27
N LYS A 31 0.87 -2.86 10.87
CA LYS A 31 1.37 -4.24 10.91
C LYS A 31 1.96 -4.70 9.59
N LEU A 32 2.06 -3.81 8.63
CA LEU A 32 2.52 -4.16 7.29
C LEU A 32 3.95 -4.69 7.30
N THR A 33 4.16 -5.84 6.67
CA THR A 33 5.49 -6.42 6.48
C THR A 33 5.63 -6.84 5.03
N ARG A 34 6.89 -6.93 4.58
CA ARG A 34 7.16 -7.39 3.21
C ARG A 34 6.71 -8.84 3.02
N ASP A 35 6.84 -9.66 4.06
CA ASP A 35 6.41 -11.06 3.99
C ASP A 35 4.90 -11.17 3.80
N ALA A 36 4.14 -10.38 4.55
CA ALA A 36 2.68 -10.39 4.42
C ALA A 36 2.26 -9.97 3.03
N VAL A 37 2.92 -8.95 2.47
CA VAL A 37 2.63 -8.48 1.11
C VAL A 37 2.98 -9.55 0.07
N ALA A 38 4.14 -10.20 0.22
CA ALA A 38 4.55 -11.24 -0.72
C ALA A 38 3.54 -12.39 -0.72
N LYS A 39 3.06 -12.78 0.46
CA LYS A 39 2.04 -13.82 0.57
C LYS A 39 0.74 -13.41 -0.11
N GLU A 40 0.32 -12.18 0.13
CA GLU A 40 -0.92 -11.68 -0.49
C GLU A 40 -0.78 -11.61 -2.01
N ALA A 41 0.39 -11.22 -2.50
CA ALA A 41 0.66 -11.12 -3.94
C ALA A 41 0.88 -12.48 -4.59
N GLY A 42 1.16 -13.52 -3.80
CA GLY A 42 1.49 -14.83 -4.32
C GLY A 42 2.86 -14.85 -5.00
N CYS A 43 3.80 -14.04 -4.53
CA CYS A 43 5.13 -13.97 -5.13
C CYS A 43 6.22 -14.34 -4.11
N ALA A 44 7.46 -14.45 -4.59
CA ALA A 44 8.58 -14.80 -3.74
C ALA A 44 8.83 -13.71 -2.70
N GLU A 45 9.26 -14.11 -1.50
CA GLU A 45 9.46 -13.22 -0.36
C GLU A 45 10.38 -12.04 -0.64
N GLY A 46 11.41 -12.25 -1.45
CA GLY A 46 12.38 -11.21 -1.72
C GLY A 46 11.96 -10.17 -2.74
N LEU A 47 10.85 -10.39 -3.45
CA LEU A 47 10.46 -9.48 -4.52
C LEU A 47 10.07 -8.08 -4.05
N PRO A 48 9.34 -7.91 -2.92
CA PRO A 48 9.07 -6.55 -2.47
C PRO A 48 10.34 -5.74 -2.22
N SER A 49 11.34 -6.34 -1.57
CA SER A 49 12.64 -5.67 -1.35
C SER A 49 13.34 -5.37 -2.66
N LYS A 50 13.32 -6.31 -3.58
CA LYS A 50 13.98 -6.15 -4.86
C LYS A 50 13.44 -4.95 -5.63
N TYR A 51 12.13 -4.76 -5.63
CA TYR A 51 11.49 -3.71 -6.41
C TYR A 51 11.36 -2.39 -5.67
N PHE A 52 11.26 -2.41 -4.35
CA PHE A 52 10.95 -1.20 -3.58
C PHE A 52 11.99 -0.83 -2.53
N GLY A 53 13.00 -1.67 -2.34
CA GLY A 53 14.10 -1.36 -1.42
C GLY A 53 13.71 -1.50 0.04
N THR A 54 14.03 -0.47 0.83
CA THR A 54 13.79 -0.50 2.28
C THR A 54 12.30 -0.45 2.60
N MET A 55 11.95 -0.78 3.83
CA MET A 55 10.56 -0.70 4.28
C MET A 55 10.05 0.74 4.23
N ILE A 56 10.90 1.70 4.50
CA ILE A 56 10.54 3.12 4.41
C ILE A 56 10.19 3.50 2.98
N SER A 57 11.03 3.10 2.02
CA SER A 57 10.77 3.34 0.59
C SER A 57 9.49 2.65 0.14
N PHE A 58 9.30 1.41 0.60
CA PHE A 58 8.14 0.62 0.24
C PHE A 58 6.86 1.27 0.75
N ARG A 59 6.85 1.68 2.03
CA ARG A 59 5.68 2.35 2.60
C ARG A 59 5.33 3.63 1.86
N ARG A 60 6.36 4.38 1.44
CA ARG A 60 6.14 5.60 0.64
C ARG A 60 5.46 5.26 -0.69
N ALA A 61 5.95 4.22 -1.37
CA ALA A 61 5.37 3.79 -2.64
C ALA A 61 3.92 3.33 -2.47
N ILE A 62 3.66 2.57 -1.41
CA ILE A 62 2.31 2.06 -1.11
C ILE A 62 1.35 3.23 -0.86
N MET A 63 1.75 4.18 -0.03
CA MET A 63 0.85 5.29 0.29
C MET A 63 0.60 6.18 -0.92
N ARG A 64 1.62 6.40 -1.76
CA ARG A 64 1.42 7.15 -3.00
C ARG A 64 0.42 6.46 -3.92
N ALA A 65 0.55 5.13 -4.04
CA ALA A 65 -0.38 4.35 -4.84
C ALA A 65 -1.79 4.39 -4.25
N ALA A 66 -1.91 4.34 -2.93
CA ALA A 66 -3.21 4.41 -2.24
C ALA A 66 -3.87 5.77 -2.48
N VAL A 67 -3.10 6.85 -2.49
CA VAL A 67 -3.62 8.19 -2.75
C VAL A 67 -4.14 8.28 -4.18
N VAL A 68 -3.38 7.79 -5.14
CA VAL A 68 -3.80 7.79 -6.55
C VAL A 68 -5.08 6.98 -6.74
N ALA A 69 -5.19 5.83 -6.09
CA ALA A 69 -6.35 4.96 -6.19
C ALA A 69 -7.48 5.34 -5.24
N GLU A 70 -7.28 6.37 -4.43
CA GLU A 70 -8.26 6.84 -3.43
C GLU A 70 -8.70 5.72 -2.47
N GLU A 71 -7.71 4.98 -1.98
CA GLU A 71 -7.94 3.91 -1.00
C GLU A 71 -8.08 4.52 0.39
N LEU A 72 -9.29 4.90 0.74
CA LEU A 72 -9.57 5.70 1.93
C LEU A 72 -9.12 5.01 3.22
N GLY A 73 -9.30 3.71 3.32
CA GLY A 73 -8.90 2.98 4.53
C GLY A 73 -7.41 3.01 4.80
N VAL A 74 -6.60 2.94 3.73
CA VAL A 74 -5.15 3.02 3.85
C VAL A 74 -4.72 4.44 4.18
N ILE A 75 -5.30 5.42 3.48
CA ILE A 75 -4.98 6.83 3.71
C ILE A 75 -5.31 7.22 5.15
N ALA A 76 -6.46 6.79 5.65
CA ALA A 76 -6.89 7.10 7.01
C ALA A 76 -5.90 6.55 8.04
N GLN A 77 -5.46 5.32 7.87
CA GLN A 77 -4.47 4.72 8.77
C GLN A 77 -3.14 5.47 8.70
N GLY A 78 -2.74 5.87 7.49
CA GLY A 78 -1.52 6.65 7.31
C GLY A 78 -1.60 8.01 8.00
N LEU A 79 -2.73 8.69 7.87
CA LEU A 79 -2.94 9.98 8.54
C LEU A 79 -2.86 9.82 10.06
N ALA A 80 -3.50 8.77 10.59
CA ALA A 80 -3.47 8.51 12.02
C ALA A 80 -2.05 8.21 12.52
N ALA A 81 -1.22 7.61 11.66
CA ALA A 81 0.16 7.28 11.99
C ALA A 81 1.14 8.41 11.69
N GLY A 82 0.66 9.53 11.14
CA GLY A 82 1.53 10.66 10.80
C GLY A 82 2.34 10.46 9.53
N ASP A 83 1.88 9.61 8.62
CA ASP A 83 2.58 9.35 7.37
C ASP A 83 2.60 10.60 6.49
N LYS A 84 3.79 11.00 6.07
CA LYS A 84 3.97 12.25 5.32
C LYS A 84 3.31 12.21 3.94
N SER A 85 3.35 11.05 3.28
CA SER A 85 2.72 10.93 1.96
C SER A 85 1.21 11.06 2.05
N ALA A 86 0.61 10.48 3.10
CA ALA A 86 -0.82 10.63 3.35
C ALA A 86 -1.17 12.09 3.64
N GLN A 87 -0.33 12.77 4.42
CA GLN A 87 -0.55 14.17 4.80
C GLN A 87 -0.51 15.11 3.60
N LYS A 88 0.20 14.73 2.53
CA LYS A 88 0.30 15.52 1.31
C LYS A 88 -0.87 15.32 0.36
N ALA A 89 -1.79 14.42 0.69
CA ALA A 89 -2.95 14.20 -0.15
C ALA A 89 -3.84 15.43 -0.17
N ASP A 90 -4.64 15.53 -1.23
CA ASP A 90 -5.59 16.60 -1.40
C ASP A 90 -6.49 16.73 -0.16
N PRO A 91 -6.80 17.95 0.31
CA PRO A 91 -7.63 18.13 1.52
C PRO A 91 -8.97 17.43 1.46
N ASP A 92 -9.62 17.41 0.31
CA ASP A 92 -10.90 16.72 0.15
C ASP A 92 -10.72 15.21 0.35
N LEU A 93 -9.68 14.65 -0.23
CA LEU A 93 -9.38 13.23 -0.09
C LEU A 93 -9.08 12.89 1.37
N LYS A 94 -8.29 13.73 2.05
CA LYS A 94 -7.99 13.51 3.47
C LYS A 94 -9.26 13.56 4.32
N ALA A 95 -10.16 14.49 4.03
CA ALA A 95 -11.41 14.59 4.78
C ALA A 95 -12.25 13.33 4.59
N ARG A 96 -12.35 12.84 3.35
CA ARG A 96 -13.10 11.62 3.09
C ARG A 96 -12.47 10.42 3.79
N ALA A 97 -11.14 10.35 3.80
CA ALA A 97 -10.43 9.26 4.47
C ALA A 97 -10.69 9.30 5.98
N LEU A 98 -10.62 10.48 6.59
CA LEU A 98 -10.85 10.62 8.03
C LEU A 98 -12.28 10.27 8.41
N ASN A 99 -13.23 10.50 7.53
CA ASN A 99 -14.62 10.10 7.79
C ASN A 99 -14.76 8.59 7.94
N THR A 100 -13.89 7.79 7.34
CA THR A 100 -13.94 6.35 7.51
C THR A 100 -13.61 5.93 8.95
N LEU A 101 -12.82 6.72 9.66
CA LEU A 101 -12.48 6.46 11.05
C LEU A 101 -13.62 6.80 12.00
N ALA A 102 -14.44 7.76 11.64
CA ALA A 102 -15.54 8.23 12.47
C ALA A 102 -16.77 7.34 12.36
N GLY A 103 -16.87 6.65 11.25
CA GLY A 103 -18.01 5.81 10.99
C GLY A 103 -17.78 4.41 11.29
#